data_04d3458243d1c49180db06386cfcd479
#
_entry.id   04d3458243d1c49180db06386cfcd479
#
_cell.length_a   1.000
_cell.length_b   1.000
_cell.length_c   1.000
_cell.angle_alpha   90.00
_cell.angle_beta   90.00
_cell.angle_gamma   90.00
#
_symmetry.space_group_name_H-M   'P 1'
#
loop_
_entity.id
_entity.type
_entity.pdbx_description
1 polymer ?
#
loop_
_entity_poly.entity_id
_entity_poly.type
_entity_poly.pdbx_seq_one_letter_code
_entity_poly.pdbx_strand_id
1 'polypeptide(L)'
;MKSEGSSKDYFRKSMAELIAILPQEAGNTKNWEKLLEPLANATDFNVVDIRHNDIIDCPTLYIEYKKEVYPIDVDWYEYHFVEDTMVQQFSTENIATLQQATNGIKFSMLYTTDAQTSVHLLLKIICLLVPKQIGIFNCNSYSLLSPVWAKCAAATTTPPSPNCLYTIHAVYEDKNKWLPFSKSSYWLHTHGLNCCGIPELELIGEISKKNYDFYTNLLSHLVNYVISESSLPPAKENLHFGWLDNHQPIMITWVSWKEGLKSYKKNILGGAEDRDEAHNQNTGIIFIYH
;
A
#
# COMPACT_ATOMS: atom_id res chain seq x y z
N MET A 1 -22.97 5.52 29.75
CA MET A 1 -21.69 5.12 29.10
C MET A 1 -22.07 4.35 27.84
N LYS A 2 -21.94 4.99 26.68
CA LYS A 2 -22.07 4.29 25.38
C LYS A 2 -20.72 3.66 25.11
N SER A 3 -20.69 2.34 24.90
CA SER A 3 -19.50 1.59 24.51
C SER A 3 -18.89 2.23 23.27
N GLU A 4 -17.65 2.69 23.39
CA GLU A 4 -16.83 3.05 22.23
C GLU A 4 -16.81 1.87 21.28
N GLY A 5 -17.10 2.14 20.00
CA GLY A 5 -17.26 1.13 18.98
C GLY A 5 -16.10 0.13 18.98
N SER A 6 -16.44 -1.13 18.90
CA SER A 6 -15.47 -2.21 18.86
C SER A 6 -14.54 -2.00 17.65
N SER A 7 -13.27 -2.33 17.80
CA SER A 7 -12.23 -2.27 16.76
C SER A 7 -12.60 -3.00 15.45
N LYS A 8 -13.68 -3.74 15.43
CA LYS A 8 -14.22 -4.47 14.28
C LYS A 8 -14.90 -3.59 13.21
N ASP A 9 -15.30 -2.37 13.54
CA ASP A 9 -15.97 -1.47 12.57
C ASP A 9 -14.99 -0.79 11.57
N TYR A 10 -13.69 -0.89 11.80
CA TYR A 10 -12.66 -0.37 10.90
C TYR A 10 -12.34 -1.29 9.73
N PHE A 11 -12.70 -2.57 9.80
CA PHE A 11 -12.34 -3.58 8.81
C PHE A 11 -13.36 -3.64 7.66
N ARG A 12 -13.31 -2.68 6.75
CA ARG A 12 -14.01 -2.84 5.47
C ARG A 12 -13.15 -3.68 4.53
N LYS A 13 -13.73 -4.76 4.00
CA LYS A 13 -13.12 -5.52 2.91
C LYS A 13 -12.94 -4.58 1.71
N SER A 14 -11.72 -4.39 1.27
CA SER A 14 -11.40 -3.60 0.09
C SER A 14 -10.79 -4.49 -0.98
N MET A 15 -10.71 -3.97 -2.20
CA MET A 15 -10.10 -4.67 -3.33
C MET A 15 -8.59 -4.55 -3.25
N ALA A 16 -7.89 -5.68 -3.40
CA ALA A 16 -6.50 -5.69 -3.79
C ALA A 16 -6.43 -5.45 -5.29
N GLU A 17 -5.68 -4.45 -5.72
CA GLU A 17 -5.53 -4.12 -7.14
C GLU A 17 -4.05 -3.98 -7.49
N LEU A 18 -3.58 -4.88 -8.34
CA LEU A 18 -2.23 -4.87 -8.88
C LEU A 18 -2.28 -4.74 -10.41
N ILE A 19 -1.47 -3.87 -10.98
CA ILE A 19 -1.35 -3.69 -12.44
C ILE A 19 0.01 -4.20 -12.89
N ALA A 20 0.02 -5.26 -13.69
CA ALA A 20 1.20 -5.70 -14.43
C ALA A 20 1.46 -4.75 -15.60
N ILE A 21 2.53 -3.98 -15.56
CA ILE A 21 2.87 -2.99 -16.58
C ILE A 21 3.55 -3.69 -17.75
N LEU A 22 3.03 -3.46 -18.94
CA LEU A 22 3.54 -4.08 -20.18
C LEU A 22 4.59 -3.20 -20.86
N PRO A 23 5.61 -3.79 -21.49
CA PRO A 23 6.51 -3.04 -22.34
C PRO A 23 5.75 -2.44 -23.53
N GLN A 24 6.19 -1.29 -24.02
CA GLN A 24 5.54 -0.55 -25.11
C GLN A 24 5.34 -1.39 -26.38
N GLU A 25 6.26 -2.32 -26.65
CA GLU A 25 6.23 -3.22 -27.80
C GLU A 25 5.20 -4.36 -27.70
N ALA A 26 4.57 -4.53 -26.55
CA ALA A 26 3.69 -5.67 -26.27
C ALA A 26 2.34 -5.62 -27.02
N GLY A 27 2.18 -4.73 -27.99
CA GLY A 27 1.06 -4.65 -28.93
C GLY A 27 -0.33 -4.73 -28.28
N ASN A 28 -1.24 -3.87 -28.70
CA ASN A 28 -2.62 -3.75 -28.18
C ASN A 28 -3.56 -4.94 -28.52
N THR A 29 -3.06 -6.11 -28.85
CA THR A 29 -3.91 -7.26 -29.13
C THR A 29 -4.42 -7.87 -27.83
N LYS A 30 -5.61 -7.45 -27.42
CA LYS A 30 -6.36 -8.05 -26.31
C LYS A 30 -6.76 -9.47 -26.72
N ASN A 31 -6.01 -10.47 -26.24
CA ASN A 31 -6.29 -11.87 -26.49
C ASN A 31 -6.28 -12.63 -25.16
N TRP A 32 -7.46 -12.85 -24.60
CA TRP A 32 -7.66 -13.53 -23.33
C TRP A 32 -7.20 -15.00 -23.40
N GLU A 33 -7.49 -15.73 -24.49
CA GLU A 33 -7.12 -17.14 -24.62
C GLU A 33 -5.60 -17.30 -24.49
N LYS A 34 -4.84 -16.49 -25.23
CA LYS A 34 -3.38 -16.53 -25.17
C LYS A 34 -2.83 -16.09 -23.81
N LEU A 35 -3.47 -15.08 -23.17
CA LEU A 35 -3.04 -14.62 -21.85
C LEU A 35 -3.26 -15.70 -20.78
N LEU A 36 -4.37 -16.43 -20.85
CA LEU A 36 -4.77 -17.39 -19.83
C LEU A 36 -4.19 -18.80 -20.06
N GLU A 37 -3.63 -19.08 -21.25
CA GLU A 37 -3.03 -20.38 -21.59
C GLU A 37 -2.05 -20.92 -20.52
N PRO A 38 -1.17 -20.11 -19.89
CA PRO A 38 -0.24 -20.60 -18.87
C PRO A 38 -0.92 -21.18 -17.63
N LEU A 39 -2.18 -20.82 -17.35
CA LEU A 39 -2.92 -21.34 -16.18
C LEU A 39 -3.07 -22.86 -16.22
N ALA A 40 -3.10 -23.48 -17.41
CA ALA A 40 -3.18 -24.93 -17.55
C ALA A 40 -1.98 -25.67 -16.94
N ASN A 41 -0.86 -24.97 -16.75
CA ASN A 41 0.38 -25.53 -16.20
C ASN A 41 0.70 -24.96 -14.79
N ALA A 42 -0.26 -24.32 -14.14
CA ALA A 42 -0.06 -23.79 -12.79
C ALA A 42 0.17 -24.93 -11.78
N THR A 43 1.21 -24.82 -10.96
CA THR A 43 1.57 -25.81 -9.93
C THR A 43 1.37 -25.30 -8.50
N ASP A 44 1.32 -23.98 -8.32
CA ASP A 44 1.25 -23.34 -7.02
C ASP A 44 -0.17 -23.13 -6.50
N PHE A 45 -1.15 -23.21 -7.38
CA PHE A 45 -2.58 -23.05 -7.11
C PHE A 45 -3.41 -23.85 -8.10
N ASN A 46 -4.68 -24.06 -7.80
CA ASN A 46 -5.60 -24.79 -8.67
C ASN A 46 -6.61 -23.83 -9.31
N VAL A 47 -6.79 -23.95 -10.64
CA VAL A 47 -7.84 -23.21 -11.37
C VAL A 47 -9.13 -23.98 -11.28
N VAL A 48 -10.11 -23.47 -10.54
CA VAL A 48 -11.42 -24.13 -10.34
C VAL A 48 -12.37 -23.82 -11.49
N ASP A 49 -12.40 -22.57 -11.94
CA ASP A 49 -13.29 -22.11 -13.00
C ASP A 49 -12.73 -20.83 -13.64
N ILE A 50 -13.14 -20.55 -14.88
CA ILE A 50 -12.89 -19.28 -15.57
C ILE A 50 -14.21 -18.83 -16.17
N ARG A 51 -14.75 -17.70 -15.73
CA ARG A 51 -15.99 -17.12 -16.25
C ARG A 51 -15.69 -15.87 -17.02
N HIS A 52 -16.27 -15.75 -18.18
CA HIS A 52 -16.17 -14.54 -18.99
C HIS A 52 -17.39 -13.65 -18.75
N ASN A 53 -17.17 -12.38 -18.49
CA ASN A 53 -18.24 -11.39 -18.42
C ASN A 53 -18.39 -10.72 -19.79
N ASP A 54 -19.43 -11.11 -20.53
CA ASP A 54 -19.66 -10.64 -21.90
C ASP A 54 -19.99 -9.14 -21.98
N ILE A 55 -20.40 -8.51 -20.86
CA ILE A 55 -20.76 -7.09 -20.83
C ILE A 55 -19.53 -6.20 -20.81
N ILE A 56 -18.52 -6.59 -20.01
CA ILE A 56 -17.30 -5.81 -19.80
C ILE A 56 -16.06 -6.44 -20.44
N ASP A 57 -16.24 -7.55 -21.16
CA ASP A 57 -15.20 -8.32 -21.87
C ASP A 57 -13.99 -8.65 -20.94
N CYS A 58 -14.27 -9.07 -19.72
CA CYS A 58 -13.26 -9.40 -18.71
C CYS A 58 -13.46 -10.79 -18.14
N PRO A 59 -12.41 -11.62 -18.03
CA PRO A 59 -12.49 -12.89 -17.33
C PRO A 59 -12.40 -12.71 -15.80
N THR A 60 -13.17 -13.52 -15.08
CA THR A 60 -13.00 -13.75 -13.64
C THR A 60 -12.43 -15.15 -13.44
N LEU A 61 -11.26 -15.24 -12.83
CA LEU A 61 -10.59 -16.49 -12.48
C LEU A 61 -11.03 -16.92 -11.09
N TYR A 62 -11.47 -18.16 -10.93
CA TYR A 62 -11.75 -18.76 -9.63
C TYR A 62 -10.56 -19.66 -9.27
N ILE A 63 -9.72 -19.20 -8.37
CA ILE A 63 -8.45 -19.83 -8.00
C ILE A 63 -8.55 -20.42 -6.60
N GLU A 64 -8.33 -21.72 -6.47
CA GLU A 64 -8.14 -22.35 -5.17
C GLU A 64 -6.66 -22.23 -4.75
N TYR A 65 -6.45 -21.59 -3.60
CA TYR A 65 -5.14 -21.41 -2.99
C TYR A 65 -5.25 -21.56 -1.47
N LYS A 66 -4.41 -22.39 -0.87
CA LYS A 66 -4.45 -22.68 0.59
C LYS A 66 -5.83 -23.12 1.08
N LYS A 67 -6.59 -23.90 0.27
CA LYS A 67 -7.93 -24.43 0.54
C LYS A 67 -9.07 -23.40 0.53
N GLU A 68 -8.83 -22.21 0.05
CA GLU A 68 -9.84 -21.18 -0.17
C GLU A 68 -9.95 -20.86 -1.66
N VAL A 69 -11.14 -20.47 -2.12
CA VAL A 69 -11.38 -20.09 -3.51
C VAL A 69 -11.48 -18.57 -3.61
N TYR A 70 -10.65 -18.00 -4.46
CA TYR A 70 -10.55 -16.56 -4.68
C TYR A 70 -11.05 -16.20 -6.07
N PRO A 71 -12.09 -15.39 -6.21
CA PRO A 71 -12.45 -14.78 -7.48
C PRO A 71 -11.48 -13.62 -7.76
N ILE A 72 -10.88 -13.63 -8.95
CA ILE A 72 -9.90 -12.64 -9.39
C ILE A 72 -10.33 -12.12 -10.75
N ASP A 73 -10.68 -10.84 -10.81
CA ASP A 73 -10.99 -10.18 -12.05
C ASP A 73 -9.72 -9.75 -12.77
N VAL A 74 -9.67 -9.97 -14.08
CA VAL A 74 -8.53 -9.60 -14.92
C VAL A 74 -9.01 -8.66 -16.01
N ASP A 75 -8.42 -7.47 -16.11
CA ASP A 75 -8.82 -6.44 -17.05
C ASP A 75 -7.63 -5.81 -17.78
N TRP A 76 -7.83 -5.39 -19.03
CA TRP A 76 -6.88 -4.55 -19.75
C TRP A 76 -6.97 -3.14 -19.22
N TYR A 77 -5.82 -2.57 -18.87
CA TYR A 77 -5.72 -1.28 -18.20
C TYR A 77 -4.86 -0.31 -19.01
N GLU A 78 -5.37 0.91 -19.21
CA GLU A 78 -4.58 2.01 -19.74
C GLU A 78 -3.74 2.56 -18.59
N TYR A 79 -2.44 2.29 -18.63
CA TYR A 79 -1.51 2.67 -17.58
C TYR A 79 -0.95 4.07 -17.84
N HIS A 80 -0.89 4.87 -16.80
CA HIS A 80 -0.19 6.14 -16.78
C HIS A 80 0.74 6.17 -15.59
N PHE A 81 2.00 6.54 -15.84
CA PHE A 81 2.99 6.65 -14.76
C PHE A 81 2.59 7.78 -13.80
N VAL A 82 2.56 7.47 -12.51
CA VAL A 82 2.27 8.43 -11.44
C VAL A 82 3.57 8.94 -10.86
N GLU A 83 3.84 10.25 -10.95
CA GLU A 83 5.13 10.86 -10.54
C GLU A 83 5.45 10.65 -9.05
N ASP A 84 4.44 10.65 -8.18
CA ASP A 84 4.60 10.47 -6.74
C ASP A 84 4.74 9.00 -6.31
N THR A 85 4.83 8.09 -7.29
CA THR A 85 4.97 6.66 -6.99
C THR A 85 6.33 6.36 -6.36
N MET A 86 6.33 5.61 -5.26
CA MET A 86 7.56 5.11 -4.65
C MET A 86 8.26 4.11 -5.57
N VAL A 87 9.35 4.54 -6.20
CA VAL A 87 10.14 3.80 -7.21
C VAL A 87 11.40 3.22 -6.55
N GLN A 88 11.26 2.60 -5.39
CA GLN A 88 12.39 1.91 -4.76
C GLN A 88 12.75 0.67 -5.58
N GLN A 89 14.04 0.39 -5.76
CA GLN A 89 14.55 -0.79 -6.45
C GLN A 89 14.53 -0.75 -7.99
N PHE A 90 14.35 0.40 -8.60
CA PHE A 90 14.47 0.56 -10.05
C PHE A 90 15.72 1.37 -10.42
N SER A 91 16.40 0.98 -11.50
CA SER A 91 17.43 1.82 -12.11
C SER A 91 16.80 3.00 -12.85
N THR A 92 17.56 4.06 -13.09
CA THR A 92 17.09 5.23 -13.86
C THR A 92 16.58 4.83 -15.25
N GLU A 93 17.23 3.87 -15.91
CA GLU A 93 16.81 3.35 -17.23
C GLU A 93 15.45 2.65 -17.14
N ASN A 94 15.24 1.85 -16.11
CA ASN A 94 13.96 1.18 -15.88
C ASN A 94 12.83 2.16 -15.60
N ILE A 95 13.10 3.23 -14.87
CA ILE A 95 12.13 4.31 -14.62
C ILE A 95 11.72 4.97 -15.95
N ALA A 96 12.67 5.30 -16.81
CA ALA A 96 12.38 5.89 -18.11
C ALA A 96 11.49 4.97 -18.99
N THR A 97 11.71 3.65 -18.92
CA THR A 97 10.87 2.67 -19.60
C THR A 97 9.46 2.61 -19.04
N LEU A 98 9.33 2.69 -17.71
CA LEU A 98 8.02 2.72 -17.03
C LEU A 98 7.24 4.00 -17.36
N GLN A 99 7.91 5.15 -17.47
CA GLN A 99 7.30 6.43 -17.84
C GLN A 99 6.72 6.44 -19.26
N GLN A 100 7.26 5.58 -20.14
CA GLN A 100 6.79 5.44 -21.53
C GLN A 100 5.70 4.37 -21.69
N ALA A 101 5.47 3.54 -20.68
CA ALA A 101 4.47 2.50 -20.73
C ALA A 101 3.05 3.11 -20.70
N THR A 102 2.18 2.58 -21.56
CA THR A 102 0.79 3.03 -21.67
C THR A 102 -0.21 1.91 -21.43
N ASN A 103 0.25 0.68 -21.29
CA ASN A 103 -0.60 -0.49 -21.20
C ASN A 103 -0.24 -1.36 -20.00
N GLY A 104 -1.25 -1.95 -19.40
CA GLY A 104 -1.10 -2.90 -18.31
C GLY A 104 -2.24 -3.92 -18.30
N ILE A 105 -2.10 -4.89 -17.42
CA ILE A 105 -3.16 -5.83 -17.09
C ILE A 105 -3.42 -5.69 -15.59
N LYS A 106 -4.64 -5.32 -15.23
CA LYS A 106 -5.09 -5.17 -13.85
C LYS A 106 -5.65 -6.50 -13.35
N PHE A 107 -5.24 -6.86 -12.16
CA PHE A 107 -5.72 -8.00 -11.40
C PHE A 107 -6.35 -7.49 -10.10
N SER A 108 -7.62 -7.82 -9.88
CA SER A 108 -8.38 -7.33 -8.74
C SER A 108 -9.02 -8.48 -7.98
N MET A 109 -8.91 -8.47 -6.65
CA MET A 109 -9.60 -9.42 -5.78
C MET A 109 -9.95 -8.77 -4.44
N LEU A 110 -10.98 -9.28 -3.78
CA LEU A 110 -11.24 -8.86 -2.40
C LEU A 110 -10.11 -9.35 -1.48
N TYR A 111 -9.62 -8.45 -0.64
CA TYR A 111 -8.75 -8.86 0.45
C TYR A 111 -9.48 -9.82 1.38
N THR A 112 -8.83 -10.92 1.69
CA THR A 112 -9.27 -11.82 2.75
C THR A 112 -8.76 -11.32 4.10
N THR A 113 -9.01 -12.09 5.17
CA THR A 113 -8.47 -11.80 6.51
C THR A 113 -6.94 -11.74 6.55
N ASP A 114 -6.27 -12.38 5.58
CA ASP A 114 -4.81 -12.34 5.41
C ASP A 114 -4.45 -11.62 4.10
N ALA A 115 -4.22 -10.31 4.22
CA ALA A 115 -3.86 -9.45 3.10
C ALA A 115 -2.53 -9.88 2.42
N GLN A 116 -1.56 -10.38 3.20
CA GLN A 116 -0.29 -10.85 2.66
C GLN A 116 -0.49 -12.08 1.75
N THR A 117 -1.33 -13.03 2.16
CA THR A 117 -1.69 -14.19 1.34
C THR A 117 -2.41 -13.76 0.05
N SER A 118 -3.31 -12.78 0.13
CA SER A 118 -4.02 -12.24 -1.03
C SER A 118 -3.07 -11.63 -2.06
N VAL A 119 -2.17 -10.74 -1.62
CA VAL A 119 -1.16 -10.14 -2.50
C VAL A 119 -0.20 -11.18 -3.04
N HIS A 120 0.21 -12.15 -2.22
CA HIS A 120 1.09 -13.23 -2.66
C HIS A 120 0.46 -14.07 -3.80
N LEU A 121 -0.83 -14.40 -3.69
CA LEU A 121 -1.55 -15.10 -4.75
C LEU A 121 -1.58 -14.26 -6.04
N LEU A 122 -1.92 -12.96 -5.94
CA LEU A 122 -1.91 -12.07 -7.11
C LEU A 122 -0.52 -12.02 -7.77
N LEU A 123 0.55 -11.93 -6.99
CA LEU A 123 1.93 -11.94 -7.52
C LEU A 123 2.25 -13.24 -8.26
N LYS A 124 1.83 -14.39 -7.73
CA LYS A 124 2.01 -15.69 -8.40
C LYS A 124 1.31 -15.72 -9.75
N ILE A 125 0.06 -15.29 -9.80
CA ILE A 125 -0.76 -15.25 -11.02
C ILE A 125 -0.16 -14.27 -12.03
N ILE A 126 0.19 -13.05 -11.60
CA ILE A 126 0.80 -12.04 -12.47
C ILE A 126 2.12 -12.56 -13.07
N CYS A 127 3.00 -13.13 -12.25
CA CYS A 127 4.29 -13.64 -12.73
C CYS A 127 4.14 -14.82 -13.69
N LEU A 128 3.08 -15.63 -13.54
CA LEU A 128 2.75 -16.73 -14.46
C LEU A 128 2.18 -16.20 -15.78
N LEU A 129 1.18 -15.32 -15.73
CA LEU A 129 0.45 -14.85 -16.90
C LEU A 129 1.20 -13.75 -17.67
N VAL A 130 1.97 -12.93 -16.98
CA VAL A 130 2.66 -11.75 -17.53
C VAL A 130 4.16 -11.81 -17.22
N PRO A 131 4.88 -12.85 -17.65
CA PRO A 131 6.29 -13.06 -17.26
C PRO A 131 7.26 -11.99 -17.78
N LYS A 132 6.83 -11.18 -18.77
CA LYS A 132 7.60 -10.09 -19.38
C LYS A 132 7.17 -8.71 -18.88
N GLN A 133 6.37 -8.63 -17.79
CA GLN A 133 6.03 -7.34 -17.19
C GLN A 133 7.30 -6.56 -16.80
N ILE A 134 7.27 -5.24 -16.96
CA ILE A 134 8.39 -4.34 -16.65
C ILE A 134 8.29 -3.72 -15.25
N GLY A 135 7.18 -3.95 -14.55
CA GLY A 135 6.89 -3.55 -13.19
C GLY A 135 5.49 -3.97 -12.80
N ILE A 136 5.20 -3.96 -11.52
CA ILE A 136 3.84 -4.16 -10.98
C ILE A 136 3.51 -2.94 -10.15
N PHE A 137 2.45 -2.22 -10.53
CA PHE A 137 1.93 -1.10 -9.75
C PHE A 137 0.89 -1.61 -8.75
N ASN A 138 1.13 -1.35 -7.47
CA ASN A 138 0.16 -1.61 -6.41
C ASN A 138 -0.70 -0.36 -6.23
N CYS A 139 -1.95 -0.42 -6.71
CA CYS A 139 -2.88 0.71 -6.65
C CYS A 139 -3.24 1.12 -5.23
N ASN A 140 -3.16 0.18 -4.27
CA ASN A 140 -3.55 0.43 -2.89
C ASN A 140 -2.49 1.21 -2.11
N SER A 141 -1.22 0.93 -2.36
CA SER A 141 -0.10 1.57 -1.67
C SER A 141 0.65 2.62 -2.50
N TYR A 142 0.23 2.84 -3.74
CA TYR A 142 0.93 3.72 -4.69
C TYR A 142 2.40 3.38 -4.84
N SER A 143 2.73 2.08 -4.86
CA SER A 143 4.10 1.61 -4.97
C SER A 143 4.33 0.80 -6.25
N LEU A 144 5.55 0.89 -6.77
CA LEU A 144 6.03 0.07 -7.87
C LEU A 144 6.91 -1.07 -7.33
N LEU A 145 6.53 -2.30 -7.68
CA LEU A 145 7.28 -3.49 -7.36
C LEU A 145 8.13 -3.89 -8.57
N SER A 146 9.42 -4.10 -8.36
CA SER A 146 10.30 -4.49 -9.45
C SER A 146 9.99 -5.90 -9.95
N PRO A 147 10.20 -6.18 -11.26
CA PRO A 147 9.98 -7.51 -11.82
C PRO A 147 10.80 -8.62 -11.13
N VAL A 148 12.02 -8.28 -10.71
CA VAL A 148 12.91 -9.22 -10.02
C VAL A 148 12.36 -9.55 -8.64
N TRP A 149 11.99 -8.52 -7.87
CA TRP A 149 11.39 -8.70 -6.54
C TRP A 149 10.09 -9.50 -6.64
N ALA A 150 9.20 -9.15 -7.58
CA ALA A 150 7.92 -9.82 -7.76
C ALA A 150 8.08 -11.30 -8.09
N LYS A 151 9.02 -11.66 -8.98
CA LYS A 151 9.35 -13.05 -9.31
C LYS A 151 9.90 -13.80 -8.10
N CYS A 152 10.80 -13.19 -7.34
CA CYS A 152 11.33 -13.80 -6.10
C CYS A 152 10.21 -14.03 -5.09
N ALA A 153 9.35 -13.04 -4.84
CA ALA A 153 8.22 -13.16 -3.94
C ALA A 153 7.23 -14.24 -4.40
N ALA A 154 6.88 -14.27 -5.69
CA ALA A 154 5.99 -15.27 -6.25
C ALA A 154 6.53 -16.71 -6.15
N ALA A 155 7.85 -16.89 -6.22
CA ALA A 155 8.49 -18.21 -6.15
C ALA A 155 8.53 -18.80 -4.73
N THR A 156 8.27 -18.00 -3.68
CA THR A 156 8.27 -18.49 -2.30
C THR A 156 6.97 -19.25 -1.96
N THR A 157 7.02 -20.09 -0.94
CA THR A 157 5.83 -20.75 -0.38
C THR A 157 5.13 -19.90 0.68
N THR A 158 5.86 -18.98 1.29
CA THR A 158 5.37 -18.04 2.30
C THR A 158 5.09 -16.67 1.69
N PRO A 159 4.06 -15.96 2.15
CA PRO A 159 3.82 -14.60 1.71
C PRO A 159 5.03 -13.68 1.95
N PRO A 160 5.21 -12.64 1.14
CA PRO A 160 6.26 -11.64 1.37
C PRO A 160 6.00 -10.85 2.65
N SER A 161 7.01 -10.10 3.10
CA SER A 161 6.89 -9.19 4.25
C SER A 161 5.73 -8.21 4.08
N PRO A 162 5.05 -7.78 5.16
CA PRO A 162 3.98 -6.77 5.13
C PRO A 162 4.36 -5.46 4.43
N ASN A 163 5.64 -5.16 4.31
CA ASN A 163 6.14 -3.95 3.64
C ASN A 163 5.72 -3.81 2.18
N CYS A 164 5.22 -4.88 1.55
CA CYS A 164 4.65 -4.81 0.20
C CYS A 164 3.21 -4.29 0.17
N LEU A 165 2.55 -4.19 1.32
CA LEU A 165 1.15 -3.81 1.45
C LEU A 165 0.96 -2.30 1.63
N TYR A 166 1.98 -1.59 2.06
CA TYR A 166 1.89 -0.18 2.37
C TYR A 166 3.12 0.61 1.91
N THR A 167 2.92 1.89 1.80
CA THR A 167 3.99 2.87 1.56
C THR A 167 3.93 3.97 2.62
N ILE A 168 5.07 4.47 3.05
CA ILE A 168 5.16 5.69 3.86
C ILE A 168 5.38 6.86 2.91
N HIS A 169 4.39 7.71 2.83
CA HIS A 169 4.43 8.95 2.08
C HIS A 169 4.98 10.09 2.93
N ALA A 170 5.77 10.94 2.31
CA ALA A 170 6.32 12.12 2.93
C ALA A 170 5.98 13.35 2.10
N VAL A 171 5.10 14.18 2.60
CA VAL A 171 4.79 15.46 1.97
C VAL A 171 5.69 16.51 2.60
N TYR A 172 6.48 17.20 1.77
CA TYR A 172 7.33 18.31 2.21
C TYR A 172 6.58 19.62 2.15
N GLU A 173 6.44 20.28 3.29
CA GLU A 173 5.90 21.63 3.38
C GLU A 173 7.01 22.66 3.46
N ASP A 174 7.15 23.45 2.41
CA ASP A 174 7.99 24.65 2.45
C ASP A 174 7.17 25.80 3.04
N LYS A 175 7.19 25.91 4.37
CA LYS A 175 6.46 26.97 5.05
C LYS A 175 7.05 28.32 4.70
N ASN A 176 6.39 29.02 3.80
CA ASN A 176 6.48 30.41 3.43
C ASN A 176 7.88 31.05 3.58
N LYS A 177 8.56 31.24 2.48
CA LYS A 177 9.79 32.04 2.32
C LYS A 177 9.67 33.48 2.90
N TRP A 178 8.47 33.90 3.27
CA TRP A 178 8.16 35.25 3.76
C TRP A 178 8.14 35.40 5.29
N LEU A 179 8.13 34.30 6.04
CA LEU A 179 8.17 34.33 7.51
C LEU A 179 9.51 33.78 7.99
N PRO A 180 10.40 34.62 8.58
CA PRO A 180 11.77 34.24 8.93
C PRO A 180 11.87 33.15 10.03
N PHE A 181 10.79 32.68 10.58
CA PHE A 181 10.74 31.68 11.66
C PHE A 181 9.96 30.40 11.28
N SER A 182 9.47 30.28 10.05
CA SER A 182 8.77 29.06 9.63
C SER A 182 9.80 27.99 9.26
N LYS A 183 9.86 26.91 10.02
CA LYS A 183 10.68 25.75 9.68
C LYS A 183 9.92 24.87 8.70
N SER A 184 10.54 24.53 7.58
CA SER A 184 10.06 23.51 6.67
C SER A 184 9.99 22.15 7.40
N SER A 185 8.95 21.39 7.18
CA SER A 185 8.75 20.10 7.82
C SER A 185 8.15 19.08 6.87
N TYR A 186 8.31 17.80 7.20
CA TYR A 186 7.65 16.71 6.50
C TYR A 186 6.41 16.26 7.28
N TRP A 187 5.40 15.90 6.53
CA TRP A 187 4.26 15.16 7.02
C TRP A 187 4.40 13.71 6.56
N LEU A 188 4.45 12.77 7.50
CA LEU A 188 4.57 11.34 7.23
C LEU A 188 3.24 10.63 7.48
N HIS A 189 2.80 9.87 6.50
CA HIS A 189 1.59 9.07 6.59
C HIS A 189 1.71 7.81 5.74
N THR A 190 0.85 6.82 5.99
CA THR A 190 0.82 5.57 5.25
C THR A 190 -0.26 5.59 4.17
N HIS A 191 -0.04 4.77 3.14
CA HIS A 191 -1.03 4.38 2.14
C HIS A 191 -1.05 2.88 1.99
N GLY A 192 -2.24 2.28 1.92
CA GLY A 192 -2.47 0.87 1.66
C GLY A 192 -2.91 0.05 2.86
N LEU A 193 -2.76 0.55 4.08
CA LEU A 193 -3.15 -0.18 5.28
C LEU A 193 -4.67 -0.35 5.40
N ASN A 194 -5.44 0.65 5.01
CA ASN A 194 -6.90 0.60 5.02
C ASN A 194 -7.43 -0.54 4.15
N CYS A 195 -6.72 -0.87 3.09
CA CYS A 195 -7.07 -2.00 2.22
C CYS A 195 -6.89 -3.35 2.91
N CYS A 196 -5.99 -3.42 3.88
CA CYS A 196 -5.77 -4.60 4.72
C CYS A 196 -6.70 -4.64 5.93
N GLY A 197 -7.62 -3.68 6.05
CA GLY A 197 -8.48 -3.54 7.21
C GLY A 197 -7.79 -2.87 8.41
N ILE A 198 -6.66 -2.23 8.19
CA ILE A 198 -5.91 -1.45 9.18
C ILE A 198 -6.06 0.02 8.80
N PRO A 199 -6.43 0.92 9.73
CA PRO A 199 -6.51 2.34 9.40
C PRO A 199 -5.15 2.89 8.99
N GLU A 200 -5.15 3.88 8.10
CA GLU A 200 -3.93 4.61 7.77
C GLU A 200 -3.39 5.34 9.01
N LEU A 201 -2.07 5.37 9.11
CA LEU A 201 -1.34 5.95 10.23
C LEU A 201 -0.67 7.25 9.80
N GLU A 202 -0.69 8.24 10.68
CA GLU A 202 0.08 9.47 10.52
C GLU A 202 1.03 9.65 11.71
N LEU A 203 2.20 10.22 11.46
CA LEU A 203 3.14 10.60 12.51
C LEU A 203 3.29 12.12 12.53
N ILE A 204 2.96 12.71 13.67
CA ILE A 204 3.11 14.14 13.92
C ILE A 204 4.33 14.37 14.80
N GLY A 205 5.19 15.27 14.35
CA GLY A 205 6.38 15.73 15.06
C GLY A 205 7.05 16.86 14.30
N GLU A 206 8.10 17.43 14.83
CA GLU A 206 8.97 18.37 14.09
C GLU A 206 9.91 17.58 13.18
N ILE A 207 9.41 17.15 12.02
CA ILE A 207 10.15 16.32 11.08
C ILE A 207 10.89 17.24 10.09
N SER A 208 12.18 17.42 10.31
CA SER A 208 13.09 18.14 9.42
C SER A 208 13.86 17.18 8.51
N LYS A 209 14.51 17.69 7.48
CA LYS A 209 15.40 16.87 6.63
C LYS A 209 16.48 16.11 7.44
N LYS A 210 16.91 16.67 8.57
CA LYS A 210 17.96 16.07 9.40
C LYS A 210 17.50 14.81 10.15
N ASN A 211 16.23 14.76 10.56
CA ASN A 211 15.67 13.66 11.35
C ASN A 211 14.63 12.83 10.56
N TYR A 212 14.56 13.04 9.25
CA TYR A 212 13.60 12.39 8.36
C TYR A 212 13.70 10.85 8.44
N ASP A 213 14.90 10.31 8.29
CA ASP A 213 15.12 8.86 8.31
C ASP A 213 14.71 8.24 9.65
N PHE A 214 14.98 8.93 10.75
CA PHE A 214 14.53 8.48 12.07
C PHE A 214 13.01 8.36 12.14
N TYR A 215 12.27 9.39 11.73
CA TYR A 215 10.81 9.37 11.80
C TYR A 215 10.18 8.40 10.80
N THR A 216 10.78 8.22 9.62
CA THR A 216 10.34 7.22 8.65
C THR A 216 10.50 5.80 9.21
N ASN A 217 11.64 5.51 9.81
CA ASN A 217 11.87 4.23 10.48
C ASN A 217 10.92 4.03 11.67
N LEU A 218 10.69 5.06 12.47
CA LEU A 218 9.76 5.02 13.59
C LEU A 218 8.34 4.69 13.12
N LEU A 219 7.84 5.36 12.07
CA LEU A 219 6.53 5.06 11.51
C LEU A 219 6.46 3.63 10.97
N SER A 220 7.52 3.15 10.30
CA SER A 220 7.59 1.75 9.83
C SER A 220 7.50 0.75 10.99
N HIS A 221 8.18 1.00 12.10
CA HIS A 221 8.06 0.16 13.30
C HIS A 221 6.66 0.21 13.92
N LEU A 222 6.03 1.38 13.94
CA LEU A 222 4.64 1.52 14.41
C LEU A 222 3.66 0.75 13.53
N VAL A 223 3.82 0.80 12.21
CA VAL A 223 3.03 -0.02 11.28
C VAL A 223 3.20 -1.50 11.56
N ASN A 224 4.43 -1.98 11.68
CA ASN A 224 4.70 -3.38 11.96
C ASN A 224 4.11 -3.82 13.30
N TYR A 225 4.18 -2.96 14.32
CA TYR A 225 3.55 -3.21 15.61
C TYR A 225 2.03 -3.35 15.48
N VAL A 226 1.35 -2.41 14.80
CA VAL A 226 -0.09 -2.46 14.60
C VAL A 226 -0.52 -3.70 13.81
N ILE A 227 0.26 -4.10 12.80
CA ILE A 227 0.00 -5.33 12.03
C ILE A 227 0.16 -6.58 12.92
N SER A 228 1.23 -6.66 13.70
CA SER A 228 1.55 -7.86 14.50
C SER A 228 0.58 -8.07 15.66
N GLU A 229 0.23 -6.99 16.36
CA GLU A 229 -0.63 -7.08 17.54
C GLU A 229 -2.11 -7.18 17.19
N SER A 230 -2.51 -6.83 15.98
CA SER A 230 -3.92 -6.75 15.55
C SER A 230 -4.81 -5.93 16.51
N SER A 231 -4.17 -5.11 17.35
CA SER A 231 -4.81 -4.26 18.36
C SER A 231 -3.95 -3.03 18.62
N LEU A 232 -4.63 -1.94 18.99
CA LEU A 232 -3.97 -0.73 19.44
C LEU A 232 -3.94 -0.71 20.97
N PRO A 233 -2.86 -0.19 21.57
CA PRO A 233 -2.84 0.06 23.01
C PRO A 233 -3.88 1.13 23.38
N PRO A 234 -4.16 1.35 24.68
CA PRO A 234 -5.10 2.39 25.09
C PRO A 234 -4.73 3.76 24.51
N ALA A 235 -5.71 4.46 23.95
CA ALA A 235 -5.53 5.79 23.41
C ALA A 235 -5.14 6.79 24.50
N LYS A 236 -4.33 7.80 24.15
CA LYS A 236 -3.90 8.90 25.02
C LYS A 236 -2.96 8.49 26.18
N GLU A 237 -2.54 7.25 26.20
CA GLU A 237 -1.49 6.81 27.11
C GLU A 237 -0.12 6.96 26.42
N ASN A 238 0.89 7.39 27.20
CA ASN A 238 2.26 7.44 26.71
C ASN A 238 2.80 6.02 26.62
N LEU A 239 3.15 5.63 25.40
CA LEU A 239 3.76 4.34 25.12
C LEU A 239 5.27 4.49 25.09
N HIS A 240 5.96 3.66 25.84
CA HIS A 240 7.39 3.48 25.69
C HIS A 240 7.64 2.54 24.51
N PHE A 241 8.15 3.09 23.40
CA PHE A 241 8.28 2.36 22.14
C PHE A 241 9.71 1.85 21.90
N GLY A 242 10.67 2.28 22.67
CA GLY A 242 12.08 1.90 22.58
C GLY A 242 13.01 2.95 23.14
N TRP A 243 14.27 2.88 22.74
CA TRP A 243 15.32 3.76 23.23
C TRP A 243 16.11 4.33 22.05
N LEU A 244 16.49 5.59 22.16
CA LEU A 244 17.50 6.19 21.30
C LEU A 244 18.90 5.69 21.68
N ASP A 245 19.86 5.87 20.79
CA ASP A 245 21.27 5.51 21.03
C ASP A 245 21.86 6.17 22.27
N ASN A 246 21.35 7.34 22.65
CA ASN A 246 21.74 8.08 23.85
C ASN A 246 20.98 7.65 25.14
N HIS A 247 20.29 6.51 25.10
CA HIS A 247 19.46 5.97 26.18
C HIS A 247 18.23 6.83 26.57
N GLN A 248 17.83 7.78 25.73
CA GLN A 248 16.56 8.47 25.94
C GLN A 248 15.40 7.58 25.48
N PRO A 249 14.30 7.50 26.26
CA PRO A 249 13.15 6.71 25.84
C PRO A 249 12.43 7.35 24.66
N ILE A 250 11.99 6.53 23.72
CA ILE A 250 11.08 6.93 22.66
C ILE A 250 9.67 6.83 23.23
N MET A 251 9.05 7.98 23.47
CA MET A 251 7.69 8.06 23.98
C MET A 251 6.75 8.47 22.87
N ILE A 252 5.66 7.73 22.72
CA ILE A 252 4.66 7.96 21.69
C ILE A 252 3.28 7.91 22.34
N THR A 253 2.44 8.84 21.95
CA THR A 253 1.01 8.83 22.26
C THR A 253 0.25 8.70 20.95
N TRP A 254 -0.89 8.05 20.94
CA TRP A 254 -1.76 8.08 19.80
C TRP A 254 -3.16 8.59 20.14
N VAL A 255 -3.80 9.19 19.16
CA VAL A 255 -5.17 9.70 19.23
C VAL A 255 -5.94 9.27 17.98
N SER A 256 -7.26 9.21 18.09
CA SER A 256 -8.07 9.04 16.89
C SER A 256 -7.92 10.26 15.98
N TRP A 257 -8.07 10.04 14.68
CA TRP A 257 -7.99 11.12 13.67
C TRP A 257 -8.90 12.31 14.03
N LYS A 258 -10.14 12.06 14.47
CA LYS A 258 -11.10 13.10 14.88
C LYS A 258 -10.60 13.94 16.06
N GLU A 259 -9.90 13.33 16.99
CA GLU A 259 -9.31 14.03 18.14
C GLU A 259 -8.06 14.79 17.75
N GLY A 260 -7.21 14.19 16.94
CA GLY A 260 -6.01 14.81 16.39
C GLY A 260 -6.35 16.10 15.63
N LEU A 261 -7.33 16.07 14.75
CA LEU A 261 -7.78 17.25 14.02
C LEU A 261 -8.26 18.38 14.95
N LYS A 262 -8.94 18.06 16.06
CA LYS A 262 -9.39 19.07 17.03
C LYS A 262 -8.23 19.68 17.80
N SER A 263 -7.31 18.86 18.27
CA SER A 263 -6.23 19.26 19.18
C SER A 263 -5.05 19.89 18.44
N TYR A 264 -4.79 19.48 17.20
CA TYR A 264 -3.58 19.82 16.44
C TYR A 264 -3.87 20.60 15.15
N LYS A 265 -5.09 21.07 14.97
CA LYS A 265 -5.54 21.77 13.73
C LYS A 265 -4.65 22.94 13.29
N LYS A 266 -3.89 23.55 14.21
CA LYS A 266 -2.91 24.61 13.89
C LYS A 266 -1.50 24.09 13.59
N ASN A 267 -1.20 22.85 13.98
CA ASN A 267 0.15 22.27 13.89
C ASN A 267 0.15 21.00 13.04
N ILE A 268 -1.00 20.54 12.59
CA ILE A 268 -1.09 19.48 11.60
C ILE A 268 -0.64 20.12 10.31
N LEU A 269 0.54 19.78 10.02
CA LEU A 269 1.28 20.11 8.84
C LEU A 269 0.75 19.25 7.71
N GLY A 270 0.93 19.66 6.58
CA GLY A 270 0.22 19.28 5.43
C GLY A 270 -1.04 20.10 5.51
N GLY A 271 -1.03 21.24 4.90
CA GLY A 271 -2.14 22.15 4.97
C GLY A 271 -3.40 21.35 4.72
N ALA A 272 -4.44 21.63 5.49
CA ALA A 272 -5.76 21.03 5.26
C ALA A 272 -6.22 21.21 3.79
N GLU A 273 -5.50 21.99 3.03
CA GLU A 273 -5.66 22.31 1.62
C GLU A 273 -5.14 21.18 0.69
N ASP A 274 -4.11 20.42 1.12
CA ASP A 274 -3.52 19.33 0.32
C ASP A 274 -4.11 17.95 0.64
N ARG A 275 -4.96 17.87 1.67
CA ARG A 275 -5.65 16.64 2.03
C ARG A 275 -6.90 16.48 1.19
N ASP A 276 -6.90 15.53 0.31
CA ASP A 276 -8.14 15.14 -0.34
C ASP A 276 -9.12 14.48 0.64
N GLU A 277 -10.38 14.44 0.27
CA GLU A 277 -11.44 13.87 1.11
C GLU A 277 -11.24 12.36 1.33
N ALA A 278 -10.70 11.66 0.35
CA ALA A 278 -10.40 10.23 0.43
C ALA A 278 -9.32 9.94 1.47
N HIS A 279 -8.26 10.77 1.51
CA HIS A 279 -7.21 10.66 2.52
C HIS A 279 -7.78 10.85 3.93
N ASN A 280 -8.59 11.86 4.11
CA ASN A 280 -9.23 12.16 5.40
C ASN A 280 -10.16 11.05 5.90
N GLN A 281 -10.78 10.29 5.01
CA GLN A 281 -11.67 9.18 5.38
C GLN A 281 -10.90 7.92 5.82
N ASN A 282 -9.70 7.73 5.32
CA ASN A 282 -8.91 6.53 5.52
C ASN A 282 -7.97 6.61 6.72
N THR A 283 -7.54 7.82 7.10
CA THR A 283 -6.69 8.01 8.28
C THR A 283 -7.48 7.75 9.56
N GLY A 284 -7.05 6.76 10.33
CA GLY A 284 -7.70 6.39 11.58
C GLY A 284 -6.95 6.83 12.82
N ILE A 285 -5.62 6.92 12.74
CA ILE A 285 -4.74 7.05 13.90
C ILE A 285 -3.64 8.07 13.63
N ILE A 286 -3.45 8.95 14.59
CA ILE A 286 -2.37 9.93 14.60
C ILE A 286 -1.45 9.61 15.78
N PHE A 287 -0.19 9.31 15.50
CA PHE A 287 0.85 9.16 16.49
C PHE A 287 1.55 10.49 16.74
N ILE A 288 1.84 10.76 17.99
CA ILE A 288 2.50 11.98 18.45
C ILE A 288 3.77 11.56 19.15
N TYR A 289 4.91 11.98 18.61
CA TYR A 289 6.22 11.77 19.21
C TYR A 289 6.50 12.88 20.25
N HIS A 290 7.03 12.48 21.42
CA HIS A 290 7.36 13.36 22.54
C HIS A 290 8.85 13.38 22.84
#